data_00d2bb149e07710c5778041d81e69863
#
_entry.id   00d2bb149e07710c5778041d81e69863
#
_cell.length_a   1.000
_cell.length_b   1.000
_cell.length_c   1.000
_cell.angle_alpha   90.00
_cell.angle_beta   90.00
_cell.angle_gamma   90.00
#
_symmetry.space_group_name_H-M   'P 1'
#
loop_
_entity.id
_entity.type
_entity.pdbx_description
1 polymer ?
#
loop_
_entity_poly.entity_id
_entity_poly.type
_entity_poly.pdbx_seq_one_letter_code
_entity_poly.pdbx_strand_id
1 'polypeptide(L)'
;LQPEKPFFMYYAPGATHAPHHAPKEYIEKYKGKFDGGWDKLREEIIARQKKMGIIPESTQLASKPKEIKDWEALSADEKKLFARQMEVYAGFAEHTDYEIGRLVAAIEEMGELDN
;
A
#
# COMPACT_ATOMS: atom_id res chain seq x y z
N LEU A 1 7.18 32.83 10.94
CA LEU A 1 6.73 32.44 9.60
C LEU A 1 7.12 33.56 8.64
N GLN A 2 7.60 33.24 7.46
CA GLN A 2 7.99 34.19 6.41
C GLN A 2 7.19 33.81 5.15
N PRO A 3 5.93 34.26 5.05
CA PRO A 3 5.02 33.81 3.99
C PRO A 3 5.50 34.18 2.57
N GLU A 4 6.36 35.19 2.45
CA GLU A 4 6.90 35.67 1.18
C GLU A 4 8.10 34.85 0.65
N LYS A 5 8.54 33.84 1.40
CA LYS A 5 9.68 33.01 0.97
C LYS A 5 9.20 31.66 0.46
N PRO A 6 9.64 31.25 -0.73
CA PRO A 6 9.38 29.90 -1.22
C PRO A 6 10.00 28.87 -0.27
N PHE A 7 9.37 27.73 -0.14
CA PHE A 7 9.89 26.60 0.63
C PHE A 7 10.06 25.36 -0.25
N PHE A 8 10.93 24.48 0.19
CA PHE A 8 11.06 23.14 -0.35
C PHE A 8 10.91 22.13 0.78
N MET A 9 10.08 21.13 0.58
CA MET A 9 9.87 20.07 1.56
C MET A 9 10.23 18.71 0.95
N TYR A 10 11.18 18.01 1.57
CA TYR A 10 11.44 16.60 1.28
C TYR A 10 10.74 15.75 2.35
N TYR A 11 9.56 15.24 1.99
CA TYR A 11 8.77 14.38 2.88
C TYR A 11 9.15 12.91 2.67
N ALA A 12 9.84 12.32 3.63
CA ALA A 12 10.34 10.96 3.59
C ALA A 12 9.81 10.13 4.77
N PRO A 13 8.55 9.68 4.72
CA PRO A 13 7.99 8.86 5.78
C PRO A 13 8.69 7.49 5.84
N GLY A 14 8.74 6.87 7.02
CA GLY A 14 9.27 5.53 7.20
C GLY A 14 8.37 4.42 6.61
N ALA A 15 7.18 4.73 6.22
CA ALA A 15 6.24 3.79 5.62
C ALA A 15 6.62 3.48 4.15
N THR A 16 6.49 2.26 3.72
CA THR A 16 6.00 1.11 4.49
C THR A 16 7.12 0.15 4.89
N HIS A 17 8.23 0.68 5.33
CA HIS A 17 9.37 -0.11 5.80
C HIS A 17 9.07 -0.74 7.16
N ALA A 18 9.60 -1.94 7.40
CA ALA A 18 9.52 -2.60 8.71
C ALA A 18 10.31 -1.81 9.80
N PRO A 19 9.86 -1.82 11.07
CA PRO A 19 8.68 -2.50 11.61
C PRO A 19 7.36 -1.79 11.22
N HIS A 20 6.34 -2.58 10.88
CA HIS A 20 5.04 -2.05 10.44
C HIS A 20 4.21 -1.62 11.66
N HIS A 21 4.24 -0.35 11.98
CA HIS A 21 3.47 0.25 13.06
C HIS A 21 2.32 1.09 12.48
N ALA A 22 1.11 0.58 12.59
CA ALA A 22 -0.11 1.27 12.16
C ALA A 22 -1.15 1.28 13.29
N PRO A 23 -1.99 2.31 13.37
CA PRO A 23 -3.12 2.32 14.28
C PRO A 23 -4.05 1.13 14.00
N LYS A 24 -4.59 0.53 15.06
CA LYS A 24 -5.40 -0.68 14.97
C LYS A 24 -6.60 -0.53 14.05
N GLU A 25 -7.25 0.63 14.06
CA GLU A 25 -8.41 0.94 13.22
C GLU A 25 -8.11 0.85 11.72
N TYR A 26 -6.91 1.19 11.29
CA TYR A 26 -6.47 1.02 9.89
C TYR A 26 -6.24 -0.44 9.55
N ILE A 27 -5.60 -1.20 10.44
CA ILE A 27 -5.34 -2.63 10.23
C ILE A 27 -6.65 -3.42 10.14
N GLU A 28 -7.62 -3.15 11.00
CA GLU A 28 -8.90 -3.88 11.06
C GLU A 28 -9.78 -3.66 9.81
N LYS A 29 -9.58 -2.58 9.06
CA LYS A 29 -10.24 -2.38 7.74
C LYS A 29 -9.89 -3.48 6.72
N TYR A 30 -8.73 -4.10 6.89
CA TYR A 30 -8.19 -5.12 5.98
C TYR A 30 -8.39 -6.56 6.45
N LYS A 31 -9.03 -6.76 7.61
CA LYS A 31 -9.26 -8.09 8.17
C LYS A 31 -9.93 -9.02 7.17
N GLY A 32 -9.29 -10.16 6.90
CA GLY A 32 -9.76 -11.19 5.98
C GLY A 32 -9.60 -10.88 4.49
N LYS A 33 -9.14 -9.68 4.12
CA LYS A 33 -9.01 -9.30 2.70
C LYS A 33 -7.88 -10.03 1.95
N PHE A 34 -6.96 -10.65 2.67
CA PHE A 34 -5.79 -11.34 2.11
C PHE A 34 -5.80 -12.84 2.33
N ASP A 35 -6.92 -13.42 2.80
CA ASP A 35 -7.05 -14.86 3.06
C ASP A 35 -6.91 -15.70 1.78
N GLY A 36 -7.19 -15.13 0.60
CA GLY A 36 -6.98 -15.77 -0.70
C GLY A 36 -5.53 -15.90 -1.13
N GLY A 37 -4.61 -15.24 -0.44
CA GLY A 37 -3.17 -15.31 -0.65
C GLY A 37 -2.63 -14.53 -1.84
N TRP A 38 -1.31 -14.54 -1.95
CA TRP A 38 -0.59 -13.70 -2.91
C TRP A 38 -0.71 -14.17 -4.37
N ASP A 39 -0.85 -15.45 -4.64
CA ASP A 39 -0.92 -15.93 -6.03
C ASP A 39 -2.21 -15.42 -6.68
N LYS A 40 -3.34 -15.61 -6.04
CA LYS A 40 -4.65 -15.09 -6.49
C LYS A 40 -4.66 -13.57 -6.56
N LEU A 41 -4.14 -12.89 -5.53
CA LEU A 41 -4.09 -11.43 -5.48
C LEU A 41 -3.28 -10.85 -6.65
N ARG A 42 -2.17 -11.47 -7.03
CA ARG A 42 -1.35 -11.03 -8.19
C ARG A 42 -2.15 -11.08 -9.50
N GLU A 43 -2.92 -12.14 -9.71
CA GLU A 43 -3.80 -12.28 -10.88
C GLU A 43 -4.92 -11.24 -10.90
N GLU A 44 -5.55 -11.00 -9.75
CA GLU A 44 -6.59 -9.98 -9.60
C GLU A 44 -6.05 -8.57 -9.84
N ILE A 45 -4.85 -8.26 -9.36
CA ILE A 45 -4.20 -6.96 -9.53
C ILE A 45 -3.92 -6.70 -11.03
N ILE A 46 -3.25 -7.64 -11.72
CA ILE A 46 -2.94 -7.43 -13.15
C ILE A 46 -4.20 -7.31 -14.00
N ALA A 47 -5.23 -8.11 -13.72
CA ALA A 47 -6.51 -8.02 -14.42
C ALA A 47 -7.17 -6.65 -14.22
N ARG A 48 -7.16 -6.14 -12.98
CA ARG A 48 -7.70 -4.81 -12.66
C ARG A 48 -6.90 -3.70 -13.32
N GLN A 49 -5.57 -3.76 -13.31
CA GLN A 49 -4.70 -2.76 -13.94
C GLN A 49 -4.91 -2.67 -15.45
N LYS A 50 -5.08 -3.81 -16.13
CA LYS A 50 -5.45 -3.86 -17.54
C LYS A 50 -6.80 -3.21 -17.79
N LYS A 51 -7.82 -3.61 -17.02
CA LYS A 51 -9.18 -3.03 -17.13
C LYS A 51 -9.20 -1.52 -16.92
N MET A 52 -8.33 -0.98 -16.06
CA MET A 52 -8.20 0.45 -15.79
C MET A 52 -7.33 1.19 -16.82
N GLY A 53 -6.72 0.49 -17.77
CA GLY A 53 -5.80 1.06 -18.73
C GLY A 53 -4.45 1.53 -18.15
N ILE A 54 -4.10 1.11 -16.95
CA ILE A 54 -2.83 1.46 -16.28
C ILE A 54 -1.66 0.76 -16.97
N ILE A 55 -1.89 -0.46 -17.44
CA ILE A 55 -0.92 -1.27 -18.19
C ILE A 55 -1.55 -1.78 -19.51
N PRO A 56 -0.74 -2.04 -20.56
CA PRO A 56 -1.23 -2.61 -21.81
C PRO A 56 -1.91 -3.97 -21.61
N GLU A 57 -2.92 -4.29 -22.40
CA GLU A 57 -3.59 -5.59 -22.40
C GLU A 57 -2.63 -6.76 -22.66
N SER A 58 -1.60 -6.54 -23.46
CA SER A 58 -0.57 -7.54 -23.78
C SER A 58 0.39 -7.84 -22.64
N THR A 59 0.35 -7.08 -21.55
CA THR A 59 1.26 -7.28 -20.40
C THR A 59 1.06 -8.68 -19.80
N GLN A 60 2.17 -9.39 -19.62
CA GLN A 60 2.17 -10.71 -18.98
C GLN A 60 2.55 -10.58 -17.50
N LEU A 61 1.88 -11.37 -16.65
CA LEU A 61 2.27 -11.46 -15.24
C LEU A 61 3.66 -12.09 -15.14
N ALA A 62 4.58 -11.37 -14.49
CA ALA A 62 5.93 -11.90 -14.27
C ALA A 62 5.90 -13.20 -13.45
N SER A 63 6.83 -14.10 -13.72
CA SER A 63 6.97 -15.32 -12.92
C SER A 63 7.30 -14.95 -11.45
N LYS A 64 6.74 -15.71 -10.54
CA LYS A 64 7.06 -15.59 -9.11
C LYS A 64 8.49 -16.05 -8.84
N PRO A 65 9.27 -15.37 -7.99
CA PRO A 65 10.56 -15.87 -7.52
C PRO A 65 10.44 -17.26 -6.93
N LYS A 66 11.41 -18.14 -7.22
CA LYS A 66 11.39 -19.54 -6.77
C LYS A 66 11.44 -19.71 -5.25
N GLU A 67 11.97 -18.71 -4.56
CA GLU A 67 12.08 -18.64 -3.11
C GLU A 67 10.72 -18.44 -2.43
N ILE A 68 9.73 -17.93 -3.16
CA ILE A 68 8.38 -17.69 -2.64
C ILE A 68 7.53 -18.93 -2.95
N LYS A 69 7.17 -19.66 -1.91
CA LYS A 69 6.27 -20.82 -2.01
C LYS A 69 4.93 -20.45 -2.62
N ASP A 70 4.29 -21.40 -3.26
CA ASP A 70 2.89 -21.27 -3.64
C ASP A 70 2.01 -21.16 -2.39
N TRP A 71 1.02 -20.28 -2.43
CA TRP A 71 0.12 -20.08 -1.28
C TRP A 71 -0.52 -21.38 -0.81
N GLU A 72 -0.92 -22.24 -1.75
CA GLU A 72 -1.54 -23.51 -1.43
C GLU A 72 -0.59 -24.56 -0.82
N ALA A 73 0.71 -24.38 -0.98
CA ALA A 73 1.72 -25.21 -0.34
C ALA A 73 2.02 -24.84 1.13
N LEU A 74 1.44 -23.74 1.62
CA LEU A 74 1.62 -23.29 2.99
C LEU A 74 0.71 -24.06 3.96
N SER A 75 1.19 -24.24 5.19
CA SER A 75 0.35 -24.71 6.31
C SER A 75 -0.72 -23.67 6.69
N ALA A 76 -1.74 -24.12 7.40
CA ALA A 76 -2.81 -23.23 7.87
C ALA A 76 -2.28 -22.07 8.74
N ASP A 77 -1.27 -22.35 9.58
CA ASP A 77 -0.67 -21.34 10.45
C ASP A 77 0.18 -20.34 9.67
N GLU A 78 0.94 -20.79 8.66
CA GLU A 78 1.66 -19.90 7.75
C GLU A 78 0.70 -18.99 6.97
N LYS A 79 -0.39 -19.54 6.41
CA LYS A 79 -1.42 -18.76 5.71
C LYS A 79 -2.01 -17.68 6.61
N LYS A 80 -2.39 -18.04 7.84
CA LYS A 80 -2.93 -17.10 8.81
C LYS A 80 -1.93 -15.98 9.18
N LEU A 81 -0.67 -16.36 9.41
CA LEU A 81 0.39 -15.40 9.73
C LEU A 81 0.62 -14.42 8.57
N PHE A 82 0.81 -14.92 7.36
CA PHE A 82 1.10 -14.06 6.20
C PHE A 82 -0.08 -13.19 5.79
N ALA A 83 -1.32 -13.71 5.88
CA ALA A 83 -2.52 -12.88 5.68
C ALA A 83 -2.55 -11.72 6.69
N ARG A 84 -2.28 -12.00 7.97
CA ARG A 84 -2.24 -10.95 9.01
C ARG A 84 -1.12 -9.94 8.79
N GLN A 85 0.06 -10.37 8.37
CA GLN A 85 1.15 -9.45 8.02
C GLN A 85 0.77 -8.52 6.88
N MET A 86 0.08 -9.03 5.86
CA MET A 86 -0.40 -8.21 4.75
C MET A 86 -1.50 -7.21 5.16
N GLU A 87 -2.39 -7.59 6.07
CA GLU A 87 -3.38 -6.68 6.66
C GLU A 87 -2.70 -5.51 7.37
N VAL A 88 -1.65 -5.80 8.16
CA VAL A 88 -0.87 -4.77 8.87
C VAL A 88 -0.16 -3.85 7.87
N TYR A 89 0.46 -4.42 6.84
CA TYR A 89 1.12 -3.65 5.78
C TYR A 89 0.14 -2.72 5.05
N ALA A 90 -1.03 -3.23 4.67
CA ALA A 90 -2.06 -2.46 3.98
C ALA A 90 -2.63 -1.33 4.86
N GLY A 91 -2.88 -1.62 6.14
CA GLY A 91 -3.29 -0.60 7.11
C GLY A 91 -2.24 0.48 7.31
N PHE A 92 -0.94 0.11 7.29
CA PHE A 92 0.15 1.06 7.37
C PHE A 92 0.23 1.96 6.13
N ALA A 93 0.06 1.37 4.94
CA ALA A 93 0.02 2.14 3.69
C ALA A 93 -1.15 3.14 3.67
N GLU A 94 -2.36 2.71 4.04
CA GLU A 94 -3.53 3.59 4.11
C GLU A 94 -3.36 4.72 5.14
N HIS A 95 -2.81 4.41 6.31
CA HIS A 95 -2.53 5.44 7.32
C HIS A 95 -1.54 6.48 6.78
N THR A 96 -0.52 6.04 6.07
CA THR A 96 0.46 6.94 5.45
C THR A 96 -0.18 7.84 4.40
N ASP A 97 -1.04 7.29 3.55
CA ASP A 97 -1.79 8.04 2.54
C ASP A 97 -2.69 9.11 3.21
N TYR A 98 -3.36 8.75 4.30
CA TYR A 98 -4.14 9.70 5.10
C TYR A 98 -3.28 10.86 5.62
N GLU A 99 -2.07 10.58 6.16
CA GLU A 99 -1.17 11.62 6.67
C GLU A 99 -0.60 12.50 5.55
N ILE A 100 -0.36 11.94 4.35
CA ILE A 100 -0.02 12.71 3.15
C ILE A 100 -1.18 13.65 2.78
N GLY A 101 -2.41 13.17 2.82
CA GLY A 101 -3.60 13.98 2.57
C GLY A 101 -3.71 15.16 3.53
N ARG A 102 -3.39 14.98 4.82
CA ARG A 102 -3.33 16.07 5.81
C ARG A 102 -2.26 17.11 5.47
N LEU A 103 -1.09 16.67 4.99
CA LEU A 103 -0.03 17.59 4.56
C LEU A 103 -0.48 18.40 3.34
N VAL A 104 -1.09 17.76 2.36
CA VAL A 104 -1.63 18.43 1.15
C VAL A 104 -2.69 19.45 1.54
N ALA A 105 -3.63 19.11 2.43
CA ALA A 105 -4.65 20.02 2.92
C ALA A 105 -4.04 21.26 3.64
N ALA A 106 -2.98 21.05 4.41
CA ALA A 106 -2.29 22.18 5.07
C ALA A 106 -1.62 23.14 4.05
N ILE A 107 -1.09 22.59 2.94
CA ILE A 107 -0.54 23.42 1.84
C ILE A 107 -1.66 24.18 1.12
N GLU A 108 -2.80 23.54 0.90
CA GLU A 108 -3.99 24.18 0.33
C GLU A 108 -4.50 25.34 1.21
N GLU A 109 -4.59 25.13 2.53
CA GLU A 109 -4.97 26.17 3.49
C GLU A 109 -4.02 27.39 3.51
N MET A 110 -2.77 27.17 3.13
CA MET A 110 -1.80 28.26 2.94
C MET A 110 -1.96 28.99 1.60
N GLY A 111 -2.77 28.49 0.68
CA GLY A 111 -2.94 29.06 -0.66
C GLY A 111 -1.80 28.71 -1.63
N GLU A 112 -0.99 27.68 -1.33
CA GLU A 112 0.23 27.35 -2.06
C GLU A 112 0.13 26.04 -2.90
N LEU A 113 -1.07 25.47 -3.02
CA LEU A 113 -1.24 24.17 -3.68
C LEU A 113 -0.95 24.22 -5.18
N ASP A 114 -1.26 25.34 -5.84
CA ASP A 114 -1.10 25.53 -7.28
C ASP A 114 0.26 26.14 -7.67
N ASN A 115 1.16 26.30 -6.74
CA ASN A 115 2.42 27.01 -6.92
C ASN A 115 3.62 26.09 -7.16
#